data_7d7dc557d629357cb5acd67a8d646928
#
_entry.id   7d7dc557d629357cb5acd67a8d646928
#
_cell.length_a   1.000
_cell.length_b   1.000
_cell.length_c   1.000
_cell.angle_alpha   90.00
_cell.angle_beta   90.00
_cell.angle_gamma   90.00
#
_symmetry.space_group_name_H-M   'P 1'
#
loop_
_entity.id
_entity.type
_entity.pdbx_description
1 polymer ?
#
loop_
_entity_poly.entity_id
_entity_poly.type
_entity_poly.pdbx_seq_one_letter_code
_entity_poly.pdbx_strand_id
1 'polypeptide(L)'
;MTSASGRMTGLELRAAASLAGIFALRMLGLFMIMPVFAVFAKTLPDGNNTQLVAFAIGVYGLTQAVLYIPYGWLSDRFGRKPVIVTGLVIFAVGSLVAAFSHSVAGIAVGRAIQGAGAISSAVIAFVADLTREEHRTKAMAMIGGSIGLSFAVAIVSAPVIFRWVGMPGMFTAIGVLAIVAIGVVLWVVPNPPRPPEHVKAPFREVLRNPELLRLNFGVFALHATQTALFVVLPHMLEAAGLPVDSHWKVYLPVMGVSFVLMVPAIIAAEKRGKMKIVLLSAVALVMVAQLALGEVHPTLTALALALLVYFLGFNVLEASQPSLVSKYAPGVRKGAAMGVYNTTQALGLFAGGAGGGWILLHAGQSAVFFTCAGLALAWLIIASPMQMPTLRRH
;
A
#
# COMPACT_ATOMS: atom_id res chain seq x y z
N MET A 1 -34.91 -24.49 7.98
CA MET A 1 -34.40 -23.25 7.40
C MET A 1 -33.80 -22.42 8.52
N THR A 2 -32.50 -22.57 8.74
CA THR A 2 -31.78 -21.91 9.83
C THR A 2 -31.58 -20.43 9.49
N SER A 3 -32.09 -19.57 10.37
CA SER A 3 -31.91 -18.10 10.29
C SER A 3 -30.43 -17.78 10.03
N ALA A 4 -30.14 -17.10 8.91
CA ALA A 4 -28.83 -16.59 8.62
C ALA A 4 -28.41 -15.63 9.74
N SER A 5 -27.56 -16.09 10.65
CA SER A 5 -27.00 -15.22 11.69
C SER A 5 -26.22 -14.12 10.96
N GLY A 6 -26.46 -12.84 11.27
CA GLY A 6 -25.76 -11.69 10.67
C GLY A 6 -24.26 -11.64 10.99
N ARG A 7 -23.69 -12.79 11.37
CA ARG A 7 -22.26 -13.00 11.67
C ARG A 7 -21.62 -13.88 10.60
N MET A 8 -20.34 -13.62 10.30
CA MET A 8 -19.51 -14.49 9.46
C MET A 8 -19.39 -15.87 10.11
N THR A 9 -19.44 -16.92 9.29
CA THR A 9 -19.16 -18.29 9.76
C THR A 9 -17.68 -18.41 10.14
N GLY A 10 -17.35 -19.42 10.96
CA GLY A 10 -15.95 -19.70 11.32
C GLY A 10 -15.06 -19.94 10.09
N LEU A 11 -15.62 -20.56 9.03
CA LEU A 11 -14.90 -20.81 7.78
C LEU A 11 -14.64 -19.51 7.00
N GLU A 12 -15.64 -18.62 6.89
CA GLU A 12 -15.47 -17.31 6.25
C GLU A 12 -14.46 -16.44 7.00
N LEU A 13 -14.52 -16.44 8.34
CA LEU A 13 -13.57 -15.67 9.17
C LEU A 13 -12.15 -16.22 9.02
N ARG A 14 -11.97 -17.54 9.06
CA ARG A 14 -10.66 -18.19 8.84
C ARG A 14 -10.11 -17.86 7.45
N ALA A 15 -10.92 -17.94 6.41
CA ALA A 15 -10.54 -17.60 5.05
C ALA A 15 -10.12 -16.13 4.93
N ALA A 16 -10.96 -15.19 5.39
CA ALA A 16 -10.69 -13.77 5.31
C ALA A 16 -9.43 -13.38 6.12
N ALA A 17 -9.29 -13.90 7.35
CA ALA A 17 -8.14 -13.61 8.20
C ALA A 17 -6.83 -14.16 7.62
N SER A 18 -6.83 -15.42 7.12
CA SER A 18 -5.65 -16.03 6.52
C SER A 18 -5.20 -15.28 5.25
N LEU A 19 -6.14 -14.95 4.38
CA LEU A 19 -5.84 -14.22 3.14
C LEU A 19 -5.43 -12.76 3.41
N ALA A 20 -6.04 -12.10 4.40
CA ALA A 20 -5.59 -10.79 4.87
C ALA A 20 -4.18 -10.85 5.47
N GLY A 21 -3.85 -11.91 6.22
CA GLY A 21 -2.49 -12.15 6.74
C GLY A 21 -1.46 -12.33 5.63
N ILE A 22 -1.76 -13.10 4.58
CA ILE A 22 -0.89 -13.27 3.40
C ILE A 22 -0.69 -11.93 2.69
N PHE A 23 -1.75 -11.16 2.54
CA PHE A 23 -1.69 -9.83 1.96
C PHE A 23 -0.83 -8.88 2.81
N ALA A 24 -1.01 -8.91 4.13
CA ALA A 24 -0.24 -8.15 5.11
C ALA A 24 1.26 -8.46 5.04
N LEU A 25 1.64 -9.74 5.02
CA LEU A 25 3.05 -10.17 4.91
C LEU A 25 3.72 -9.59 3.66
N ARG A 26 3.00 -9.61 2.55
CA ARG A 26 3.51 -9.07 1.30
C ARG A 26 3.66 -7.54 1.36
N MET A 27 2.69 -6.83 1.92
CA MET A 27 2.75 -5.38 2.11
C MET A 27 3.84 -4.99 3.11
N LEU A 28 4.03 -5.79 4.16
CA LEU A 28 5.14 -5.61 5.09
C LEU A 28 6.49 -5.64 4.33
N GLY A 29 6.70 -6.63 3.45
CA GLY A 29 7.91 -6.73 2.62
C GLY A 29 8.11 -5.54 1.68
N LEU A 30 7.03 -4.93 1.18
CA LEU A 30 7.11 -3.70 0.40
C LEU A 30 7.57 -2.52 1.26
N PHE A 31 6.91 -2.32 2.39
CA PHE A 31 7.05 -1.11 3.20
C PHE A 31 8.31 -1.11 4.09
N MET A 32 8.79 -2.29 4.53
CA MET A 32 9.99 -2.39 5.37
C MET A 32 11.26 -1.82 4.72
N ILE A 33 11.34 -1.84 3.40
CA ILE A 33 12.52 -1.36 2.68
C ILE A 33 12.57 0.18 2.63
N MET A 34 11.41 0.83 2.53
CA MET A 34 11.30 2.27 2.29
C MET A 34 12.08 3.15 3.27
N PRO A 35 11.97 2.97 4.60
CA PRO A 35 12.56 3.92 5.56
C PRO A 35 14.08 3.80 5.72
N VAL A 36 14.71 2.75 5.18
CA VAL A 36 16.13 2.46 5.40
C VAL A 36 16.93 2.33 4.11
N PHE A 37 16.27 2.03 2.97
CA PHE A 37 16.98 1.67 1.73
C PHE A 37 17.79 2.82 1.15
N ALA A 38 17.23 4.03 1.13
CA ALA A 38 17.92 5.19 0.55
C ALA A 38 19.26 5.51 1.25
N VAL A 39 19.33 5.29 2.56
CA VAL A 39 20.55 5.45 3.35
C VAL A 39 21.50 4.26 3.14
N PHE A 40 20.98 3.03 3.21
CA PHE A 40 21.78 1.83 2.97
C PHE A 40 22.42 1.82 1.58
N ALA A 41 21.71 2.27 0.55
CA ALA A 41 22.20 2.29 -0.82
C ALA A 41 23.54 3.04 -0.96
N LYS A 42 23.79 4.08 -0.15
CA LYS A 42 25.07 4.82 -0.15
C LYS A 42 26.28 3.96 0.18
N THR A 43 26.09 2.82 0.85
CA THR A 43 27.19 1.88 1.16
C THR A 43 27.54 0.96 0.00
N LEU A 44 26.75 0.97 -1.08
CA LEU A 44 26.96 0.16 -2.27
C LEU A 44 27.74 0.90 -3.35
N PRO A 45 28.48 0.19 -4.23
CA PRO A 45 29.35 0.82 -5.25
C PRO A 45 28.62 1.81 -6.18
N ASP A 46 27.37 1.51 -6.55
CA ASP A 46 26.51 2.31 -7.42
C ASP A 46 25.49 3.16 -6.65
N GLY A 47 25.63 3.25 -5.33
CA GLY A 47 24.68 3.92 -4.43
C GLY A 47 24.69 5.45 -4.51
N ASN A 48 25.69 6.05 -5.14
CA ASN A 48 25.70 7.48 -5.42
C ASN A 48 24.78 7.89 -6.57
N ASN A 49 24.27 6.92 -7.35
CA ASN A 49 23.29 7.18 -8.39
C ASN A 49 21.88 7.29 -7.78
N THR A 50 21.51 8.50 -7.41
CA THR A 50 20.21 8.82 -6.80
C THR A 50 19.03 8.32 -7.62
N GLN A 51 19.13 8.41 -8.97
CA GLN A 51 18.05 7.95 -9.85
C GLN A 51 17.90 6.43 -9.81
N LEU A 52 19.01 5.69 -9.78
CA LEU A 52 18.99 4.22 -9.66
C LEU A 52 18.43 3.77 -8.30
N VAL A 53 18.82 4.45 -7.21
CA VAL A 53 18.30 4.18 -5.86
C VAL A 53 16.78 4.41 -5.82
N ALA A 54 16.31 5.53 -6.33
CA ALA A 54 14.90 5.86 -6.38
C ALA A 54 14.11 4.89 -7.30
N PHE A 55 14.69 4.51 -8.43
CA PHE A 55 14.13 3.48 -9.31
C PHE A 55 14.01 2.13 -8.58
N ALA A 56 15.02 1.70 -7.83
CA ALA A 56 15.00 0.45 -7.06
C ALA A 56 13.89 0.45 -6.00
N ILE A 57 13.55 1.61 -5.42
CA ILE A 57 12.40 1.75 -4.51
C ILE A 57 11.08 1.55 -5.28
N GLY A 58 10.93 2.16 -6.45
CA GLY A 58 9.69 2.22 -7.20
C GLY A 58 9.41 1.02 -8.11
N VAL A 59 10.45 0.33 -8.63
CA VAL A 59 10.32 -0.72 -9.67
C VAL A 59 9.42 -1.88 -9.28
N TYR A 60 9.36 -2.21 -8.00
CA TYR A 60 8.42 -3.17 -7.43
C TYR A 60 6.96 -2.82 -7.81
N GLY A 61 6.58 -1.54 -7.68
CA GLY A 61 5.25 -1.07 -8.06
C GLY A 61 4.98 -1.19 -9.56
N LEU A 62 5.98 -0.90 -10.40
CA LEU A 62 5.83 -1.02 -11.85
C LEU A 62 5.51 -2.45 -12.28
N THR A 63 6.31 -3.42 -11.84
CA THR A 63 6.09 -4.84 -12.19
C THR A 63 4.76 -5.36 -11.64
N GLN A 64 4.37 -4.92 -10.45
CA GLN A 64 3.04 -5.20 -9.90
C GLN A 64 1.91 -4.67 -10.78
N ALA A 65 1.99 -3.39 -11.16
CA ALA A 65 0.95 -2.74 -11.95
C ALA A 65 0.71 -3.48 -13.27
N VAL A 66 1.78 -3.88 -13.96
CA VAL A 66 1.73 -4.63 -15.22
C VAL A 66 1.09 -6.01 -15.02
N LEU A 67 1.37 -6.67 -13.91
CA LEU A 67 1.01 -8.09 -13.70
C LEU A 67 -0.28 -8.32 -12.91
N TYR A 68 -0.88 -7.31 -12.29
CA TYR A 68 -2.14 -7.49 -11.55
C TYR A 68 -3.27 -8.04 -12.41
N ILE A 69 -3.45 -7.52 -13.63
CA ILE A 69 -4.49 -8.00 -14.55
C ILE A 69 -4.18 -9.42 -15.04
N PRO A 70 -2.95 -9.75 -15.54
CA PRO A 70 -2.57 -11.12 -15.86
C PRO A 70 -2.80 -12.12 -14.71
N TYR A 71 -2.41 -11.78 -13.49
CA TYR A 71 -2.63 -12.65 -12.33
C TYR A 71 -4.11 -12.89 -12.02
N GLY A 72 -4.94 -11.87 -12.17
CA GLY A 72 -6.38 -12.01 -12.07
C GLY A 72 -6.92 -13.05 -13.06
N TRP A 73 -6.58 -12.89 -14.34
CA TRP A 73 -6.98 -13.80 -15.39
C TRP A 73 -6.44 -15.24 -15.22
N LEU A 74 -5.16 -15.37 -14.87
CA LEU A 74 -4.54 -16.68 -14.59
C LEU A 74 -5.24 -17.37 -13.41
N SER A 75 -5.59 -16.63 -12.36
CA SER A 75 -6.25 -17.18 -11.19
C SER A 75 -7.68 -17.65 -11.46
N ASP A 76 -8.35 -17.03 -12.44
CA ASP A 76 -9.65 -17.50 -12.91
C ASP A 76 -9.54 -18.79 -13.72
N ARG A 77 -8.45 -18.95 -14.48
CA ARG A 77 -8.25 -20.10 -15.38
C ARG A 77 -7.63 -21.32 -14.69
N PHE A 78 -6.61 -21.10 -13.88
CA PHE A 78 -5.82 -22.17 -13.26
C PHE A 78 -6.16 -22.41 -11.78
N GLY A 79 -7.08 -21.60 -11.23
CA GLY A 79 -7.48 -21.64 -9.83
C GLY A 79 -6.69 -20.66 -8.94
N ARG A 80 -7.30 -20.28 -7.82
CA ARG A 80 -6.77 -19.26 -6.91
C ARG A 80 -5.46 -19.68 -6.24
N LYS A 81 -5.47 -20.86 -5.58
CA LYS A 81 -4.31 -21.34 -4.81
C LYS A 81 -3.04 -21.53 -5.65
N PRO A 82 -3.06 -22.22 -6.81
CA PRO A 82 -1.85 -22.39 -7.62
C PRO A 82 -1.22 -21.06 -8.03
N VAL A 83 -2.04 -20.09 -8.46
CA VAL A 83 -1.55 -18.80 -8.91
C VAL A 83 -1.00 -17.96 -7.76
N ILE A 84 -1.64 -17.99 -6.59
CA ILE A 84 -1.11 -17.33 -5.38
C ILE A 84 0.21 -17.97 -4.95
N VAL A 85 0.32 -19.29 -4.93
CA VAL A 85 1.56 -20.00 -4.59
C VAL A 85 2.69 -19.64 -5.57
N THR A 86 2.41 -19.67 -6.88
CA THR A 86 3.39 -19.26 -7.91
C THR A 86 3.88 -17.83 -7.69
N GLY A 87 2.98 -16.90 -7.42
CA GLY A 87 3.35 -15.52 -7.15
C GLY A 87 4.17 -15.35 -5.87
N LEU A 88 3.86 -16.11 -4.81
CA LEU A 88 4.66 -16.12 -3.57
C LEU A 88 6.05 -16.74 -3.78
N VAL A 89 6.18 -17.77 -4.62
CA VAL A 89 7.48 -18.32 -5.01
C VAL A 89 8.31 -17.27 -5.74
N ILE A 90 7.73 -16.59 -6.74
CA ILE A 90 8.41 -15.50 -7.47
C ILE A 90 8.83 -14.40 -6.50
N PHE A 91 7.96 -14.01 -5.58
CA PHE A 91 8.26 -13.01 -4.55
C PHE A 91 9.41 -13.45 -3.64
N ALA A 92 9.44 -14.71 -3.20
CA ALA A 92 10.53 -15.25 -2.38
C ALA A 92 11.86 -15.28 -3.16
N VAL A 93 11.85 -15.70 -4.42
CA VAL A 93 13.04 -15.68 -5.30
C VAL A 93 13.56 -14.26 -5.45
N GLY A 94 12.69 -13.29 -5.75
CA GLY A 94 13.08 -11.88 -5.85
C GLY A 94 13.68 -11.35 -4.55
N SER A 95 13.14 -11.77 -3.40
CA SER A 95 13.67 -11.41 -2.08
C SER A 95 15.09 -11.94 -1.89
N LEU A 96 15.34 -13.21 -2.25
CA LEU A 96 16.69 -13.80 -2.16
C LEU A 96 17.67 -13.16 -3.15
N VAL A 97 17.24 -12.86 -4.39
CA VAL A 97 18.05 -12.11 -5.35
C VAL A 97 18.47 -10.75 -4.77
N ALA A 98 17.55 -10.03 -4.15
CA ALA A 98 17.87 -8.77 -3.50
C ALA A 98 18.79 -8.95 -2.29
N ALA A 99 18.59 -10.00 -1.48
CA ALA A 99 19.40 -10.30 -0.30
C ALA A 99 20.88 -10.57 -0.63
N PHE A 100 21.14 -11.27 -1.72
CA PHE A 100 22.51 -11.63 -2.15
C PHE A 100 23.14 -10.63 -3.12
N SER A 101 22.44 -9.54 -3.44
CA SER A 101 22.98 -8.51 -4.33
C SER A 101 23.91 -7.57 -3.60
N HIS A 102 25.05 -7.24 -4.26
CA HIS A 102 26.06 -6.31 -3.78
C HIS A 102 26.05 -4.96 -4.52
N SER A 103 24.97 -4.65 -5.23
CA SER A 103 24.78 -3.41 -5.97
C SER A 103 23.31 -2.97 -5.93
N VAL A 104 23.05 -1.67 -6.08
CA VAL A 104 21.68 -1.13 -6.18
C VAL A 104 20.99 -1.70 -7.42
N ALA A 105 21.70 -1.84 -8.53
CA ALA A 105 21.15 -2.45 -9.75
C ALA A 105 20.68 -3.90 -9.51
N GLY A 106 21.48 -4.72 -8.81
CA GLY A 106 21.10 -6.08 -8.46
C GLY A 106 19.88 -6.13 -7.52
N ILE A 107 19.82 -5.22 -6.53
CA ILE A 107 18.64 -5.09 -5.66
C ILE A 107 17.41 -4.66 -6.47
N ALA A 108 17.56 -3.72 -7.43
CA ALA A 108 16.47 -3.33 -8.31
C ALA A 108 15.91 -4.51 -9.12
N VAL A 109 16.76 -5.40 -9.62
CA VAL A 109 16.34 -6.65 -10.28
C VAL A 109 15.56 -7.53 -9.31
N GLY A 110 16.08 -7.76 -8.11
CA GLY A 110 15.36 -8.51 -7.06
C GLY A 110 13.99 -7.90 -6.73
N ARG A 111 13.92 -6.57 -6.63
CA ARG A 111 12.68 -5.82 -6.40
C ARG A 111 11.69 -5.95 -7.56
N ALA A 112 12.18 -5.93 -8.80
CA ALA A 112 11.34 -6.16 -9.98
C ALA A 112 10.75 -7.59 -9.97
N ILE A 113 11.55 -8.60 -9.62
CA ILE A 113 11.09 -9.98 -9.48
C ILE A 113 10.09 -10.10 -8.31
N GLN A 114 10.36 -9.48 -7.15
CA GLN A 114 9.40 -9.42 -6.05
C GLN A 114 8.05 -8.86 -6.51
N GLY A 115 8.06 -7.72 -7.21
CA GLY A 115 6.86 -7.10 -7.75
C GLY A 115 6.12 -7.98 -8.77
N ALA A 116 6.86 -8.83 -9.53
CA ALA A 116 6.27 -9.79 -10.43
C ALA A 116 5.44 -10.88 -9.71
N GLY A 117 5.60 -11.06 -8.40
CA GLY A 117 4.70 -11.84 -7.56
C GLY A 117 3.37 -11.12 -7.24
N ALA A 118 2.69 -10.54 -8.23
CA ALA A 118 1.53 -9.65 -8.13
C ALA A 118 0.21 -10.36 -7.74
N ILE A 119 0.18 -11.03 -6.58
CA ILE A 119 -0.94 -11.89 -6.14
C ILE A 119 -2.19 -11.15 -5.66
N SER A 120 -2.17 -9.83 -5.49
CA SER A 120 -3.27 -9.09 -4.83
C SER A 120 -4.61 -9.30 -5.50
N SER A 121 -4.69 -9.29 -6.83
CA SER A 121 -5.94 -9.53 -7.57
C SER A 121 -6.47 -10.96 -7.33
N ALA A 122 -5.58 -11.96 -7.31
CA ALA A 122 -5.96 -13.34 -7.03
C ALA A 122 -6.42 -13.53 -5.57
N VAL A 123 -5.76 -12.88 -4.60
CA VAL A 123 -6.16 -12.92 -3.19
C VAL A 123 -7.51 -12.26 -2.97
N ILE A 124 -7.75 -11.08 -3.55
CA ILE A 124 -9.03 -10.37 -3.45
C ILE A 124 -10.16 -11.20 -4.05
N ALA A 125 -9.93 -11.80 -5.23
CA ALA A 125 -10.90 -12.68 -5.86
C ALA A 125 -11.15 -13.93 -5.00
N PHE A 126 -10.12 -14.51 -4.39
CA PHE A 126 -10.26 -15.68 -3.53
C PHE A 126 -11.05 -15.38 -2.25
N VAL A 127 -10.86 -14.22 -1.63
CA VAL A 127 -11.71 -13.77 -0.51
C VAL A 127 -13.17 -13.67 -0.95
N ALA A 128 -13.43 -13.10 -2.13
CA ALA A 128 -14.78 -12.98 -2.66
C ALA A 128 -15.44 -14.36 -2.92
N ASP A 129 -14.64 -15.35 -3.36
CA ASP A 129 -15.12 -16.73 -3.61
C ASP A 129 -15.44 -17.50 -2.31
N LEU A 130 -14.76 -17.16 -1.20
CA LEU A 130 -14.89 -17.85 0.10
C LEU A 130 -15.84 -17.14 1.08
N THR A 131 -16.40 -15.98 0.70
CA THR A 131 -17.28 -15.20 1.57
C THR A 131 -18.63 -14.95 0.90
N ARG A 132 -19.71 -15.12 1.68
CA ARG A 132 -21.07 -14.78 1.22
C ARG A 132 -21.16 -13.29 0.89
N GLU A 133 -22.04 -12.92 -0.03
CA GLU A 133 -22.16 -11.55 -0.54
C GLU A 133 -22.41 -10.53 0.59
N GLU A 134 -23.24 -10.87 1.56
CA GLU A 134 -23.55 -10.06 2.75
C GLU A 134 -22.33 -9.76 3.65
N HIS A 135 -21.32 -10.66 3.65
CA HIS A 135 -20.09 -10.52 4.46
C HIS A 135 -18.86 -10.09 3.68
N ARG A 136 -18.95 -10.03 2.35
CA ARG A 136 -17.83 -9.67 1.46
C ARG A 136 -17.24 -8.29 1.79
N THR A 137 -18.08 -7.33 2.14
CA THR A 137 -17.60 -5.98 2.54
C THR A 137 -16.74 -6.04 3.80
N LYS A 138 -17.12 -6.86 4.80
CA LYS A 138 -16.31 -7.04 6.03
C LYS A 138 -14.98 -7.71 5.72
N ALA A 139 -14.98 -8.75 4.88
CA ALA A 139 -13.76 -9.45 4.48
C ALA A 139 -12.80 -8.55 3.69
N MET A 140 -13.33 -7.70 2.79
CA MET A 140 -12.52 -6.71 2.07
C MET A 140 -11.97 -5.63 3.00
N ALA A 141 -12.72 -5.22 4.02
CA ALA A 141 -12.24 -4.29 5.04
C ALA A 141 -11.08 -4.88 5.86
N MET A 142 -11.08 -6.20 6.11
CA MET A 142 -9.94 -6.88 6.76
C MET A 142 -8.67 -6.80 5.90
N ILE A 143 -8.79 -6.98 4.58
CA ILE A 143 -7.65 -6.81 3.64
C ILE A 143 -7.17 -5.36 3.66
N GLY A 144 -8.07 -4.38 3.49
CA GLY A 144 -7.70 -2.96 3.52
C GLY A 144 -7.03 -2.55 4.83
N GLY A 145 -7.60 -2.97 5.97
CA GLY A 145 -7.01 -2.72 7.29
C GLY A 145 -5.63 -3.37 7.47
N SER A 146 -5.40 -4.54 6.85
CA SER A 146 -4.11 -5.21 6.90
C SER A 146 -3.00 -4.43 6.17
N ILE A 147 -3.31 -3.64 5.14
CA ILE A 147 -2.36 -2.78 4.44
C ILE A 147 -1.86 -1.67 5.38
N GLY A 148 -2.79 -0.92 5.99
CA GLY A 148 -2.44 0.16 6.91
C GLY A 148 -1.66 -0.33 8.14
N LEU A 149 -2.08 -1.46 8.72
CA LEU A 149 -1.35 -2.08 9.83
C LEU A 149 0.06 -2.52 9.43
N SER A 150 0.21 -3.17 8.26
CA SER A 150 1.52 -3.58 7.74
C SER A 150 2.43 -2.39 7.49
N PHE A 151 1.89 -1.29 6.97
CA PHE A 151 2.63 -0.06 6.78
C PHE A 151 3.14 0.50 8.12
N ALA A 152 2.27 0.63 9.11
CA ALA A 152 2.65 1.14 10.42
C ALA A 152 3.72 0.28 11.11
N VAL A 153 3.52 -1.04 11.10
CA VAL A 153 4.49 -1.99 11.66
C VAL A 153 5.83 -1.89 10.91
N ALA A 154 5.80 -1.84 9.57
CA ALA A 154 7.00 -1.76 8.76
C ALA A 154 7.81 -0.50 9.05
N ILE A 155 7.18 0.68 9.03
CA ILE A 155 7.86 1.96 9.24
C ILE A 155 8.55 2.04 10.60
N VAL A 156 7.87 1.54 11.64
CA VAL A 156 8.40 1.56 13.01
C VAL A 156 9.49 0.51 13.20
N SER A 157 9.28 -0.73 12.71
CA SER A 157 10.18 -1.84 12.98
C SER A 157 11.39 -1.90 12.04
N ALA A 158 11.29 -1.36 10.82
CA ALA A 158 12.35 -1.48 9.82
C ALA A 158 13.70 -0.91 10.28
N PRO A 159 13.80 0.28 10.88
CA PRO A 159 15.08 0.80 11.37
C PRO A 159 15.71 -0.09 12.46
N VAL A 160 14.88 -0.66 13.33
CA VAL A 160 15.33 -1.56 14.42
C VAL A 160 15.82 -2.89 13.84
N ILE A 161 15.06 -3.49 12.94
CA ILE A 161 15.43 -4.76 12.29
C ILE A 161 16.68 -4.57 11.43
N PHE A 162 16.76 -3.45 10.70
CA PHE A 162 17.94 -3.09 9.90
C PHE A 162 19.22 -3.06 10.74
N ARG A 163 19.15 -2.51 11.96
CA ARG A 163 20.28 -2.48 12.90
C ARG A 163 20.79 -3.88 13.25
N TRP A 164 19.90 -4.87 13.37
CA TRP A 164 20.26 -6.22 13.84
C TRP A 164 20.72 -7.13 12.71
N VAL A 165 20.05 -7.10 11.57
CA VAL A 165 20.28 -8.06 10.48
C VAL A 165 20.73 -7.42 9.17
N GLY A 166 20.80 -6.09 9.10
CA GLY A 166 21.13 -5.35 7.88
C GLY A 166 20.09 -5.54 6.77
N MET A 167 20.35 -4.94 5.60
CA MET A 167 19.47 -5.06 4.44
C MET A 167 19.39 -6.47 3.88
N PRO A 168 20.50 -7.23 3.73
CA PRO A 168 20.44 -8.63 3.29
C PRO A 168 19.57 -9.50 4.20
N GLY A 169 19.70 -9.33 5.54
CA GLY A 169 18.88 -10.05 6.50
C GLY A 169 17.40 -9.69 6.41
N MET A 170 17.06 -8.42 6.17
CA MET A 170 15.67 -7.98 5.95
C MET A 170 15.06 -8.65 4.70
N PHE A 171 15.75 -8.64 3.57
CA PHE A 171 15.28 -9.31 2.36
C PHE A 171 15.17 -10.83 2.56
N THR A 172 16.11 -11.45 3.26
CA THR A 172 16.03 -12.88 3.60
C THR A 172 14.80 -13.16 4.47
N ALA A 173 14.55 -12.39 5.51
CA ALA A 173 13.37 -12.54 6.37
C ALA A 173 12.06 -12.40 5.57
N ILE A 174 11.98 -11.43 4.66
CA ILE A 174 10.84 -11.25 3.76
C ILE A 174 10.63 -12.50 2.86
N GLY A 175 11.71 -13.06 2.33
CA GLY A 175 11.68 -14.30 1.53
C GLY A 175 11.17 -15.50 2.36
N VAL A 176 11.66 -15.66 3.59
CA VAL A 176 11.20 -16.71 4.52
C VAL A 176 9.71 -16.53 4.86
N LEU A 177 9.27 -15.31 5.13
CA LEU A 177 7.85 -15.02 5.37
C LEU A 177 6.97 -15.37 4.17
N ALA A 178 7.46 -15.17 2.94
CA ALA A 178 6.75 -15.60 1.74
C ALA A 178 6.61 -17.13 1.66
N ILE A 179 7.64 -17.89 2.04
CA ILE A 179 7.59 -19.35 2.11
C ILE A 179 6.58 -19.80 3.18
N VAL A 180 6.57 -19.16 4.35
CA VAL A 180 5.56 -19.41 5.39
C VAL A 180 4.15 -19.12 4.86
N ALA A 181 3.97 -18.04 4.11
CA ALA A 181 2.70 -17.70 3.49
C ALA A 181 2.24 -18.77 2.48
N ILE A 182 3.15 -19.42 1.74
CA ILE A 182 2.82 -20.57 0.88
C ILE A 182 2.22 -21.70 1.73
N GLY A 183 2.83 -22.03 2.87
CA GLY A 183 2.28 -23.00 3.81
C GLY A 183 0.86 -22.64 4.27
N VAL A 184 0.63 -21.35 4.61
CA VAL A 184 -0.70 -20.88 5.00
C VAL A 184 -1.71 -21.06 3.85
N VAL A 185 -1.35 -20.74 2.60
CA VAL A 185 -2.23 -20.94 1.42
C VAL A 185 -2.61 -22.40 1.24
N LEU A 186 -1.64 -23.29 1.37
CA LEU A 186 -1.85 -24.72 1.09
C LEU A 186 -2.65 -25.42 2.18
N TRP A 187 -2.37 -25.13 3.45
CA TRP A 187 -2.89 -25.92 4.59
C TRP A 187 -3.95 -25.18 5.43
N VAL A 188 -3.91 -23.84 5.48
CA VAL A 188 -4.80 -23.09 6.35
C VAL A 188 -5.99 -22.50 5.58
N VAL A 189 -5.77 -21.95 4.38
CA VAL A 189 -6.85 -21.39 3.57
C VAL A 189 -7.77 -22.50 3.06
N PRO A 190 -9.10 -22.42 3.28
CA PRO A 190 -10.05 -23.40 2.77
C PRO A 190 -10.01 -23.52 1.25
N ASN A 191 -10.42 -24.68 0.71
CA ASN A 191 -10.65 -24.82 -0.73
C ASN A 191 -11.99 -24.14 -1.08
N PRO A 192 -12.07 -23.42 -2.21
CA PRO A 192 -13.34 -22.85 -2.63
C PRO A 192 -14.34 -23.98 -2.93
N PRO A 193 -15.60 -23.84 -2.56
CA PRO A 193 -16.65 -24.61 -3.19
C PRO A 193 -16.59 -24.34 -4.68
N ARG A 194 -17.01 -25.27 -5.54
CA ARG A 194 -16.92 -25.22 -7.02
C ARG A 194 -16.90 -23.78 -7.56
N PRO A 195 -16.04 -23.48 -8.60
CA PRO A 195 -15.95 -22.11 -9.12
C PRO A 195 -17.35 -21.56 -9.41
N PRO A 196 -17.70 -20.39 -8.87
CA PRO A 196 -18.96 -19.77 -9.27
C PRO A 196 -18.92 -19.53 -10.77
N GLU A 197 -20.05 -19.73 -11.45
CA GLU A 197 -20.17 -19.34 -12.87
C GLU A 197 -19.66 -17.92 -13.03
N HIS A 198 -18.64 -17.77 -13.87
CA HIS A 198 -17.97 -16.49 -14.06
C HIS A 198 -18.94 -15.50 -14.75
N VAL A 199 -19.63 -14.71 -13.96
CA VAL A 199 -20.27 -13.50 -14.47
C VAL A 199 -19.15 -12.57 -14.89
N LYS A 200 -18.85 -12.51 -16.18
CA LYS A 200 -17.88 -11.57 -16.76
C LYS A 200 -18.34 -10.15 -16.46
N ALA A 201 -17.80 -9.57 -15.39
CA ALA A 201 -18.06 -8.17 -15.10
C ALA A 201 -17.35 -7.31 -16.15
N PRO A 202 -18.05 -6.47 -16.93
CA PRO A 202 -17.42 -5.65 -17.95
C PRO A 202 -16.52 -4.60 -17.26
N PHE A 203 -15.21 -4.76 -17.37
CA PHE A 203 -14.17 -3.82 -16.89
C PHE A 203 -14.45 -2.38 -17.36
N ARG A 204 -15.05 -2.23 -18.55
CA ARG A 204 -15.39 -0.95 -19.14
C ARG A 204 -16.25 -0.06 -18.25
N GLU A 205 -17.16 -0.62 -17.47
CA GLU A 205 -18.03 0.18 -16.61
C GLU A 205 -17.29 0.70 -15.36
N VAL A 206 -16.35 -0.08 -14.82
CA VAL A 206 -15.47 0.36 -13.74
C VAL A 206 -14.60 1.53 -14.21
N LEU A 207 -14.04 1.44 -15.42
CA LEU A 207 -13.19 2.48 -16.00
C LEU A 207 -13.95 3.72 -16.48
N ARG A 208 -15.28 3.69 -16.51
CA ARG A 208 -16.13 4.83 -16.89
C ARG A 208 -16.84 5.50 -15.71
N ASN A 209 -16.80 4.90 -14.53
CA ASN A 209 -17.43 5.48 -13.36
C ASN A 209 -16.57 6.65 -12.83
N PRO A 210 -17.08 7.90 -12.86
CA PRO A 210 -16.30 9.06 -12.48
C PRO A 210 -15.87 9.03 -11.01
N GLU A 211 -16.67 8.46 -10.10
CA GLU A 211 -16.33 8.37 -8.69
C GLU A 211 -15.19 7.36 -8.44
N LEU A 212 -15.20 6.22 -9.16
CA LEU A 212 -14.10 5.27 -9.11
C LEU A 212 -12.82 5.84 -9.73
N LEU A 213 -12.93 6.63 -10.82
CA LEU A 213 -11.77 7.31 -11.42
C LEU A 213 -11.16 8.32 -10.45
N ARG A 214 -11.98 9.10 -9.73
CA ARG A 214 -11.51 10.04 -8.68
C ARG A 214 -10.77 9.32 -7.55
N LEU A 215 -11.29 8.18 -7.10
CA LEU A 215 -10.65 7.35 -6.08
C LEU A 215 -9.36 6.71 -6.60
N ASN A 216 -9.33 6.26 -7.86
CA ASN A 216 -8.12 5.74 -8.49
C ASN A 216 -7.04 6.82 -8.60
N PHE A 217 -7.39 8.05 -9.03
CA PHE A 217 -6.44 9.15 -8.98
C PHE A 217 -5.96 9.44 -7.56
N GLY A 218 -6.87 9.37 -6.59
CA GLY A 218 -6.54 9.57 -5.18
C GLY A 218 -5.52 8.57 -4.64
N VAL A 219 -5.69 7.27 -4.90
CA VAL A 219 -4.73 6.26 -4.44
C VAL A 219 -3.39 6.37 -5.17
N PHE A 220 -3.40 6.74 -6.45
CA PHE A 220 -2.18 7.06 -7.19
C PHE A 220 -1.41 8.20 -6.52
N ALA A 221 -2.08 9.33 -6.28
CA ALA A 221 -1.48 10.51 -5.67
C ALA A 221 -0.97 10.22 -4.25
N LEU A 222 -1.75 9.49 -3.44
CA LEU A 222 -1.39 9.10 -2.08
C LEU A 222 -0.08 8.32 -2.05
N HIS A 223 0.04 7.29 -2.89
CA HIS A 223 1.21 6.41 -2.89
C HIS A 223 2.39 7.00 -3.66
N ALA A 224 2.16 7.88 -4.64
CA ALA A 224 3.21 8.65 -5.27
C ALA A 224 3.87 9.61 -4.26
N THR A 225 3.07 10.37 -3.50
CA THR A 225 3.60 11.26 -2.46
C THR A 225 4.28 10.49 -1.33
N GLN A 226 3.77 9.31 -0.95
CA GLN A 226 4.38 8.44 0.04
C GLN A 226 5.77 7.96 -0.39
N THR A 227 5.89 7.41 -1.59
CA THR A 227 7.17 6.86 -2.06
C THR A 227 8.18 7.96 -2.31
N ALA A 228 7.76 9.09 -2.89
CA ALA A 228 8.62 10.26 -3.06
C ALA A 228 9.12 10.80 -1.71
N LEU A 229 8.28 10.86 -0.68
CA LEU A 229 8.67 11.21 0.68
C LEU A 229 9.82 10.31 1.17
N PHE A 230 9.69 8.98 1.03
CA PHE A 230 10.71 8.03 1.50
C PHE A 230 11.99 7.97 0.65
N VAL A 231 12.01 8.57 -0.53
CA VAL A 231 13.25 8.82 -1.27
C VAL A 231 14.10 9.89 -0.56
N VAL A 232 13.47 10.87 0.09
CA VAL A 232 14.15 12.05 0.67
C VAL A 232 14.25 11.99 2.20
N LEU A 233 13.16 11.60 2.87
CA LEU A 233 12.99 11.69 4.33
C LEU A 233 14.10 11.03 5.15
N PRO A 234 14.61 9.82 4.83
CA PRO A 234 15.66 9.20 5.64
C PRO A 234 16.93 10.07 5.70
N HIS A 235 17.28 10.73 4.58
CA HIS A 235 18.41 11.65 4.54
C HIS A 235 18.17 12.94 5.33
N MET A 236 16.92 13.44 5.34
CA MET A 236 16.58 14.60 6.16
C MET A 236 16.70 14.31 7.65
N LEU A 237 16.29 13.12 8.09
CA LEU A 237 16.41 12.69 9.49
C LEU A 237 17.89 12.54 9.88
N GLU A 238 18.75 11.99 9.01
CA GLU A 238 20.19 11.93 9.24
C GLU A 238 20.81 13.32 9.32
N ALA A 239 20.46 14.22 8.39
CA ALA A 239 20.94 15.61 8.38
C ALA A 239 20.50 16.38 9.63
N ALA A 240 19.36 16.01 10.23
CA ALA A 240 18.89 16.54 11.50
C ALA A 240 19.54 15.87 12.73
N GLY A 241 20.54 15.01 12.53
CA GLY A 241 21.32 14.36 13.58
C GLY A 241 20.73 13.06 14.12
N LEU A 242 19.74 12.46 13.44
CA LEU A 242 19.14 11.19 13.83
C LEU A 242 19.65 10.05 12.95
N PRO A 243 20.50 9.13 13.45
CA PRO A 243 20.97 7.98 12.68
C PRO A 243 19.82 7.07 12.27
N VAL A 244 19.99 6.34 11.15
CA VAL A 244 18.93 5.51 10.55
C VAL A 244 18.34 4.47 11.50
N ASP A 245 19.17 3.87 12.36
CA ASP A 245 18.76 2.89 13.37
C ASP A 245 17.90 3.49 14.50
N SER A 246 17.89 4.81 14.60
CA SER A 246 17.12 5.58 15.58
C SER A 246 15.87 6.26 14.99
N HIS A 247 15.61 6.16 13.67
CA HIS A 247 14.44 6.76 13.03
C HIS A 247 13.11 6.30 13.63
N TRP A 248 13.06 5.11 14.22
CA TRP A 248 11.88 4.62 14.93
C TRP A 248 11.44 5.55 16.09
N LYS A 249 12.37 6.33 16.68
CA LYS A 249 12.06 7.32 17.74
C LYS A 249 11.16 8.45 17.24
N VAL A 250 11.17 8.73 15.95
CA VAL A 250 10.26 9.66 15.29
C VAL A 250 9.03 8.92 14.75
N TYR A 251 9.23 7.79 14.06
CA TYR A 251 8.13 7.08 13.43
C TYR A 251 7.12 6.51 14.42
N LEU A 252 7.58 5.93 15.56
CA LEU A 252 6.68 5.32 16.54
C LEU A 252 5.69 6.32 17.15
N PRO A 253 6.12 7.46 17.74
CA PRO A 253 5.17 8.43 18.29
C PRO A 253 4.30 9.08 17.20
N VAL A 254 4.86 9.41 16.04
CA VAL A 254 4.12 9.98 14.91
C VAL A 254 3.02 9.03 14.45
N MET A 255 3.33 7.77 14.21
CA MET A 255 2.34 6.76 13.82
C MET A 255 1.32 6.50 14.92
N GLY A 256 1.77 6.35 16.16
CA GLY A 256 0.88 6.14 17.31
C GLY A 256 -0.14 7.26 17.47
N VAL A 257 0.31 8.51 17.48
CA VAL A 257 -0.58 9.68 17.61
C VAL A 257 -1.49 9.79 16.40
N SER A 258 -0.99 9.59 15.18
CA SER A 258 -1.82 9.66 13.95
C SER A 258 -2.94 8.62 13.94
N PHE A 259 -2.69 7.38 14.41
CA PHE A 259 -3.73 6.36 14.55
C PHE A 259 -4.77 6.71 15.62
N VAL A 260 -4.33 7.22 16.77
CA VAL A 260 -5.24 7.66 17.85
C VAL A 260 -6.17 8.76 17.35
N LEU A 261 -5.65 9.71 16.58
CA LEU A 261 -6.45 10.82 16.04
C LEU A 261 -7.33 10.40 14.83
N MET A 262 -6.88 9.45 14.00
CA MET A 262 -7.60 8.96 12.83
C MET A 262 -8.91 8.27 13.21
N VAL A 263 -8.90 7.39 14.23
CA VAL A 263 -10.05 6.53 14.56
C VAL A 263 -11.30 7.34 14.91
N PRO A 264 -11.26 8.31 15.85
CA PRO A 264 -12.43 9.11 16.16
C PRO A 264 -12.88 9.99 14.98
N ALA A 265 -11.96 10.46 14.14
CA ALA A 265 -12.28 11.26 12.95
C ALA A 265 -13.13 10.45 11.95
N ILE A 266 -12.74 9.20 11.67
CA ILE A 266 -13.47 8.31 10.75
C ILE A 266 -14.83 7.93 11.36
N ILE A 267 -14.88 7.54 12.63
CA ILE A 267 -16.14 7.17 13.31
C ILE A 267 -17.12 8.36 13.31
N ALA A 268 -16.63 9.57 13.63
CA ALA A 268 -17.46 10.77 13.61
C ALA A 268 -17.95 11.11 12.21
N ALA A 269 -17.12 10.92 11.19
CA ALA A 269 -17.48 11.14 9.80
C ALA A 269 -18.56 10.17 9.31
N GLU A 270 -18.46 8.88 9.64
CA GLU A 270 -19.46 7.89 9.26
C GLU A 270 -20.79 8.13 9.96
N LYS A 271 -20.77 8.33 11.29
CA LYS A 271 -22.01 8.58 12.07
C LYS A 271 -22.75 9.86 11.66
N ARG A 272 -22.01 10.91 11.25
CA ARG A 272 -22.58 12.22 10.87
C ARG A 272 -22.79 12.40 9.36
N GLY A 273 -22.46 11.41 8.54
CA GLY A 273 -22.53 11.51 7.07
C GLY A 273 -21.54 12.50 6.46
N LYS A 274 -20.44 12.84 7.18
CA LYS A 274 -19.46 13.87 6.78
C LYS A 274 -18.20 13.27 6.14
N MET A 275 -18.28 12.08 5.57
CA MET A 275 -17.13 11.38 4.98
C MET A 275 -16.42 12.21 3.90
N LYS A 276 -17.15 12.97 3.08
CA LYS A 276 -16.56 13.86 2.07
C LYS A 276 -15.65 14.93 2.70
N ILE A 277 -16.12 15.57 3.77
CA ILE A 277 -15.35 16.62 4.46
C ILE A 277 -14.06 16.00 5.02
N VAL A 278 -14.17 14.83 5.68
CA VAL A 278 -12.99 14.14 6.26
C VAL A 278 -12.00 13.71 5.17
N LEU A 279 -12.49 13.20 4.03
CA LEU A 279 -11.63 12.83 2.90
C LEU A 279 -10.88 14.05 2.36
N LEU A 280 -11.58 15.16 2.06
CA LEU A 280 -10.96 16.38 1.53
C LEU A 280 -10.01 17.02 2.54
N SER A 281 -10.38 17.05 3.84
CA SER A 281 -9.49 17.53 4.91
C SER A 281 -8.22 16.69 5.01
N ALA A 282 -8.32 15.37 4.86
CA ALA A 282 -7.16 14.49 4.90
C ALA A 282 -6.22 14.72 3.69
N VAL A 283 -6.76 14.96 2.49
CA VAL A 283 -5.95 15.36 1.33
C VAL A 283 -5.28 16.73 1.57
N ALA A 284 -6.01 17.70 2.16
CA ALA A 284 -5.44 18.98 2.52
C ALA A 284 -4.30 18.86 3.55
N LEU A 285 -4.44 17.96 4.55
CA LEU A 285 -3.35 17.68 5.50
C LEU A 285 -2.11 17.12 4.78
N VAL A 286 -2.28 16.19 3.85
CA VAL A 286 -1.16 15.68 3.03
C VAL A 286 -0.50 16.83 2.26
N MET A 287 -1.30 17.70 1.62
CA MET A 287 -0.77 18.86 0.88
C MET A 287 0.01 19.81 1.78
N VAL A 288 -0.56 20.20 2.92
CA VAL A 288 0.08 21.12 3.88
C VAL A 288 1.38 20.53 4.42
N ALA A 289 1.39 19.22 4.73
CA ALA A 289 2.60 18.54 5.19
C ALA A 289 3.69 18.54 4.11
N GLN A 290 3.35 18.32 2.85
CA GLN A 290 4.31 18.37 1.74
C GLN A 290 4.87 19.79 1.55
N LEU A 291 4.04 20.83 1.63
CA LEU A 291 4.49 22.23 1.60
C LEU A 291 5.44 22.51 2.77
N ALA A 292 5.07 22.11 3.98
CA ALA A 292 5.91 22.28 5.15
C ALA A 292 7.27 21.59 4.99
N LEU A 293 7.31 20.34 4.52
CA LEU A 293 8.56 19.59 4.29
C LEU A 293 9.44 20.23 3.22
N GLY A 294 8.85 20.91 2.24
CA GLY A 294 9.60 21.64 1.21
C GLY A 294 10.32 22.88 1.72
N GLU A 295 9.77 23.53 2.75
CA GLU A 295 10.27 24.79 3.33
C GLU A 295 11.12 24.60 4.60
N VAL A 296 10.94 23.47 5.28
CA VAL A 296 11.52 23.26 6.63
C VAL A 296 13.03 23.14 6.59
N HIS A 297 13.71 23.94 7.39
CA HIS A 297 15.07 23.65 7.85
C HIS A 297 15.02 22.34 8.69
N PRO A 298 15.93 21.39 8.49
CA PRO A 298 15.81 20.04 9.06
C PRO A 298 16.11 20.00 10.56
N THR A 299 15.15 20.44 11.38
CA THR A 299 15.15 20.15 12.81
C THR A 299 14.26 18.93 13.06
N LEU A 300 14.66 18.06 14.00
CA LEU A 300 13.88 16.84 14.32
C LEU A 300 12.43 17.16 14.71
N THR A 301 12.22 18.24 15.47
CA THR A 301 10.88 18.64 15.90
C THR A 301 10.01 19.07 14.72
N ALA A 302 10.54 19.89 13.81
CA ALA A 302 9.80 20.35 12.65
C ALA A 302 9.47 19.17 11.68
N LEU A 303 10.42 18.26 11.48
CA LEU A 303 10.21 17.04 10.71
C LEU A 303 9.14 16.15 11.36
N ALA A 304 9.21 15.92 12.67
CA ALA A 304 8.24 15.10 13.40
C ALA A 304 6.81 15.69 13.31
N LEU A 305 6.66 17.01 13.43
CA LEU A 305 5.36 17.67 13.30
C LEU A 305 4.82 17.61 11.87
N ALA A 306 5.65 17.86 10.86
CA ALA A 306 5.24 17.74 9.46
C ALA A 306 4.84 16.29 9.11
N LEU A 307 5.59 15.31 9.61
CA LEU A 307 5.28 13.89 9.45
C LEU A 307 4.00 13.50 10.18
N LEU A 308 3.73 14.04 11.37
CA LEU A 308 2.47 13.80 12.09
C LEU A 308 1.27 14.27 11.26
N VAL A 309 1.35 15.47 10.70
CA VAL A 309 0.30 16.01 9.81
C VAL A 309 0.15 15.14 8.56
N TYR A 310 1.26 14.73 7.94
CA TYR A 310 1.26 13.85 6.78
C TYR A 310 0.59 12.51 7.09
N PHE A 311 1.05 11.79 8.14
CA PHE A 311 0.53 10.46 8.44
C PHE A 311 -0.88 10.48 9.01
N LEU A 312 -1.32 11.56 9.64
CA LEU A 312 -2.73 11.72 9.99
C LEU A 312 -3.60 11.73 8.72
N GLY A 313 -3.26 12.56 7.73
CA GLY A 313 -3.94 12.58 6.43
C GLY A 313 -3.84 11.24 5.72
N PHE A 314 -2.64 10.68 5.62
CA PHE A 314 -2.36 9.42 4.96
C PHE A 314 -3.18 8.26 5.53
N ASN A 315 -3.17 8.06 6.85
CA ASN A 315 -3.88 6.96 7.50
C ASN A 315 -5.41 7.06 7.34
N VAL A 316 -5.96 8.29 7.42
CA VAL A 316 -7.40 8.52 7.16
C VAL A 316 -7.75 8.14 5.71
N LEU A 317 -6.92 8.52 4.74
CA LEU A 317 -7.13 8.22 3.32
C LEU A 317 -6.96 6.73 3.03
N GLU A 318 -5.93 6.10 3.58
CA GLU A 318 -5.67 4.66 3.42
C GLU A 318 -6.80 3.80 3.98
N ALA A 319 -7.40 4.20 5.12
CA ALA A 319 -8.53 3.50 5.70
C ALA A 319 -9.85 3.76 4.95
N SER A 320 -10.06 4.96 4.42
CA SER A 320 -11.35 5.36 3.85
C SER A 320 -11.50 5.04 2.36
N GLN A 321 -10.45 5.19 1.55
CA GLN A 321 -10.54 5.02 0.10
C GLN A 321 -10.98 3.60 -0.33
N PRO A 322 -10.40 2.48 0.18
CA PRO A 322 -10.86 1.13 -0.19
C PRO A 322 -12.32 0.88 0.17
N SER A 323 -12.77 1.43 1.31
CA SER A 323 -14.18 1.37 1.73
C SER A 323 -15.08 2.09 0.73
N LEU A 324 -14.69 3.29 0.27
CA LEU A 324 -15.44 4.03 -0.74
C LEU A 324 -15.46 3.32 -2.08
N VAL A 325 -14.35 2.77 -2.55
CA VAL A 325 -14.32 1.95 -3.79
C VAL A 325 -15.32 0.81 -3.71
N SER A 326 -15.38 0.10 -2.58
CA SER A 326 -16.34 -0.98 -2.35
C SER A 326 -17.80 -0.51 -2.33
N LYS A 327 -18.07 0.74 -1.91
CA LYS A 327 -19.42 1.33 -1.87
C LYS A 327 -19.89 1.82 -3.26
N TYR A 328 -18.98 2.35 -4.08
CA TYR A 328 -19.31 2.83 -5.44
C TYR A 328 -19.34 1.70 -6.47
N ALA A 329 -18.61 0.62 -6.25
CA ALA A 329 -18.60 -0.51 -7.15
C ALA A 329 -19.89 -1.33 -7.02
N PRO A 330 -20.63 -1.61 -8.12
CA PRO A 330 -21.76 -2.52 -8.10
C PRO A 330 -21.37 -3.92 -7.60
N GLY A 331 -22.29 -4.64 -6.92
CA GLY A 331 -22.02 -5.86 -6.17
C GLY A 331 -21.08 -6.87 -6.82
N VAL A 332 -21.39 -7.28 -8.05
CA VAL A 332 -20.59 -8.27 -8.83
C VAL A 332 -19.24 -7.71 -9.29
N ARG A 333 -19.04 -6.38 -9.29
CA ARG A 333 -17.89 -5.67 -9.86
C ARG A 333 -16.89 -5.18 -8.82
N LYS A 334 -17.11 -5.42 -7.54
CA LYS A 334 -16.21 -4.97 -6.46
C LYS A 334 -14.78 -5.48 -6.64
N GLY A 335 -14.61 -6.73 -7.07
CA GLY A 335 -13.30 -7.31 -7.35
C GLY A 335 -12.55 -6.58 -8.48
N ALA A 336 -13.26 -6.30 -9.58
CA ALA A 336 -12.68 -5.57 -10.71
C ALA A 336 -12.30 -4.12 -10.32
N ALA A 337 -13.16 -3.43 -9.56
CA ALA A 337 -12.88 -2.08 -9.08
C ALA A 337 -11.66 -2.04 -8.14
N MET A 338 -11.55 -3.01 -7.22
CA MET A 338 -10.38 -3.14 -6.35
C MET A 338 -9.12 -3.52 -7.13
N GLY A 339 -9.25 -4.31 -8.20
CA GLY A 339 -8.14 -4.64 -9.10
C GLY A 339 -7.57 -3.39 -9.77
N VAL A 340 -8.44 -2.54 -10.35
CA VAL A 340 -8.04 -1.25 -10.95
C VAL A 340 -7.43 -0.33 -9.89
N TYR A 341 -8.05 -0.24 -8.72
CA TYR A 341 -7.56 0.55 -7.59
C TYR A 341 -6.13 0.14 -7.19
N ASN A 342 -5.88 -1.16 -7.00
CA ASN A 342 -4.55 -1.66 -6.62
C ASN A 342 -3.52 -1.49 -7.75
N THR A 343 -3.92 -1.64 -9.03
CA THR A 343 -3.04 -1.34 -10.17
C THR A 343 -2.62 0.13 -10.14
N THR A 344 -3.57 1.03 -9.91
CA THR A 344 -3.31 2.47 -9.85
C THR A 344 -2.47 2.84 -8.62
N GLN A 345 -2.68 2.19 -7.48
CA GLN A 345 -1.81 2.28 -6.30
C GLN A 345 -0.37 1.92 -6.65
N ALA A 346 -0.16 0.79 -7.32
CA ALA A 346 1.16 0.32 -7.70
C ALA A 346 1.86 1.24 -8.70
N LEU A 347 1.11 1.84 -9.64
CA LEU A 347 1.63 2.90 -10.52
C LEU A 347 2.05 4.13 -9.73
N GLY A 348 1.30 4.51 -8.68
CA GLY A 348 1.66 5.59 -7.76
C GLY A 348 2.99 5.32 -7.05
N LEU A 349 3.18 4.12 -6.51
CA LEU A 349 4.45 3.71 -5.89
C LEU A 349 5.64 3.87 -6.85
N PHE A 350 5.49 3.43 -8.10
CA PHE A 350 6.53 3.57 -9.11
C PHE A 350 6.79 5.04 -9.47
N ALA A 351 5.72 5.80 -9.75
CA ALA A 351 5.83 7.20 -10.13
C ALA A 351 6.49 8.04 -9.02
N GLY A 352 6.15 7.78 -7.75
CA GLY A 352 6.76 8.44 -6.61
C GLY A 352 8.23 8.09 -6.43
N GLY A 353 8.61 6.81 -6.59
CA GLY A 353 10.00 6.38 -6.53
C GLY A 353 10.83 6.96 -7.67
N ALA A 354 10.54 6.54 -8.90
CA ALA A 354 11.31 6.93 -10.08
C ALA A 354 11.21 8.45 -10.37
N GLY A 355 10.01 9.01 -10.31
CA GLY A 355 9.77 10.44 -10.54
C GLY A 355 10.34 11.31 -9.42
N GLY A 356 10.13 10.91 -8.16
CA GLY A 356 10.70 11.61 -7.00
C GLY A 356 12.23 11.65 -7.04
N GLY A 357 12.86 10.52 -7.40
CA GLY A 357 14.31 10.47 -7.57
C GLY A 357 14.82 11.32 -8.73
N TRP A 358 14.09 11.35 -9.85
CA TRP A 358 14.43 12.22 -10.99
C TRP A 358 14.34 13.70 -10.61
N ILE A 359 13.26 14.11 -9.92
CA ILE A 359 13.09 15.48 -9.46
C ILE A 359 14.16 15.85 -8.43
N LEU A 360 14.47 14.95 -7.50
CA LEU A 360 15.52 15.15 -6.50
C LEU A 360 16.87 15.46 -7.16
N LEU A 361 17.21 14.72 -8.21
CA LEU A 361 18.48 14.87 -8.93
C LEU A 361 18.57 16.20 -9.70
N HIS A 362 17.48 16.64 -10.36
CA HIS A 362 17.51 17.78 -11.29
C HIS A 362 17.08 19.10 -10.66
N ALA A 363 16.22 19.05 -9.63
CA ALA A 363 15.60 20.23 -9.04
C ALA A 363 15.75 20.30 -7.51
N GLY A 364 16.34 19.27 -6.91
CA GLY A 364 16.60 19.24 -5.47
C GLY A 364 15.44 18.80 -4.60
N GLN A 365 15.69 18.75 -3.30
CA GLN A 365 14.80 18.19 -2.29
C GLN A 365 13.45 18.93 -2.18
N SER A 366 13.47 20.26 -2.09
CA SER A 366 12.24 21.07 -1.97
C SER A 366 11.32 20.88 -3.16
N ALA A 367 11.86 20.71 -4.38
CA ALA A 367 11.09 20.50 -5.59
C ALA A 367 10.28 19.17 -5.54
N VAL A 368 10.83 18.13 -4.91
CA VAL A 368 10.09 16.87 -4.70
C VAL A 368 8.83 17.12 -3.89
N PHE A 369 8.95 17.82 -2.78
CA PHE A 369 7.83 18.11 -1.89
C PHE A 369 6.81 19.06 -2.52
N PHE A 370 7.25 20.11 -3.21
CA PHE A 370 6.35 21.04 -3.91
C PHE A 370 5.61 20.34 -5.07
N THR A 371 6.27 19.42 -5.77
CA THR A 371 5.59 18.60 -6.79
C THR A 371 4.54 17.70 -6.15
N CYS A 372 4.84 17.08 -5.02
CA CYS A 372 3.89 16.29 -4.26
C CYS A 372 2.72 17.14 -3.73
N ALA A 373 2.97 18.37 -3.28
CA ALA A 373 1.93 19.30 -2.87
C ALA A 373 1.04 19.69 -4.06
N GLY A 374 1.62 19.95 -5.23
CA GLY A 374 0.88 20.21 -6.47
C GLY A 374 0.00 19.01 -6.89
N LEU A 375 0.50 17.79 -6.74
CA LEU A 375 -0.27 16.57 -6.99
C LEU A 375 -1.44 16.42 -6.00
N ALA A 376 -1.23 16.75 -4.72
CA ALA A 376 -2.28 16.75 -3.70
C ALA A 376 -3.32 17.85 -3.96
N LEU A 377 -2.90 19.02 -4.45
CA LEU A 377 -3.82 20.08 -4.89
C LEU A 377 -4.68 19.62 -6.08
N ALA A 378 -4.08 19.03 -7.10
CA ALA A 378 -4.82 18.44 -8.20
C ALA A 378 -5.83 17.39 -7.71
N TRP A 379 -5.44 16.58 -6.73
CA TRP A 379 -6.34 15.63 -6.10
C TRP A 379 -7.51 16.31 -5.38
N LEU A 380 -7.29 17.36 -4.61
CA LEU A 380 -8.36 18.15 -3.98
C LEU A 380 -9.37 18.67 -5.02
N ILE A 381 -8.89 19.21 -6.14
CA ILE A 381 -9.74 19.71 -7.24
C ILE A 381 -10.56 18.56 -7.84
N ILE A 382 -9.93 17.43 -8.15
CA ILE A 382 -10.58 16.25 -8.76
C ILE A 382 -11.59 15.61 -7.80
N ALA A 383 -11.29 15.56 -6.50
CA ALA A 383 -12.16 14.96 -5.50
C ALA A 383 -13.28 15.90 -5.01
N SER A 384 -13.15 17.22 -5.18
CA SER A 384 -14.12 18.19 -4.68
C SER A 384 -15.55 17.99 -5.19
N PRO A 385 -15.82 17.61 -6.47
CA PRO A 385 -17.18 17.37 -6.96
C PRO A 385 -17.71 15.96 -6.60
N MET A 386 -16.95 15.12 -5.87
CA MET A 386 -17.35 13.75 -5.52
C MET A 386 -18.68 13.74 -4.75
N GLN A 387 -19.60 12.88 -5.17
CA GLN A 387 -20.89 12.68 -4.51
C GLN A 387 -20.77 11.43 -3.60
N MET A 388 -20.99 11.60 -2.29
CA MET A 388 -20.90 10.46 -1.37
C MET A 388 -22.10 9.50 -1.55
N PRO A 389 -21.88 8.17 -1.42
CA PRO A 389 -22.96 7.21 -1.47
C PRO A 389 -23.96 7.53 -0.35
N THR A 390 -25.24 7.60 -0.69
CA THR A 390 -26.30 7.75 0.31
C THR A 390 -26.27 6.57 1.27
N LEU A 391 -26.10 6.82 2.56
CA LEU A 391 -26.26 5.80 3.58
C LEU A 391 -27.72 5.29 3.49
N ARG A 392 -27.93 4.09 3.00
CA ARG A 392 -29.22 3.42 3.24
C ARG A 392 -29.34 3.24 4.74
N ARG A 393 -30.17 4.05 5.38
CA ARG A 393 -30.61 3.82 6.76
C ARG A 393 -31.41 2.52 6.75
N HIS A 394 -30.82 1.46 7.28
CA HIS A 394 -31.55 0.24 7.68
C HIS A 394 -32.01 0.38 9.13
#